data_7bdd88d8ebbc0a586f008fcdb43cde76
#
_entry.id   7bdd88d8ebbc0a586f008fcdb43cde76
#
_cell.length_a   1.000
_cell.length_b   1.000
_cell.length_c   1.000
_cell.angle_alpha   90.00
_cell.angle_beta   90.00
_cell.angle_gamma   90.00
#
_symmetry.space_group_name_H-M   'P 1'
#
loop_
_entity.id
_entity.type
_entity.pdbx_description
1 polymer ?
#
loop_
_entity_poly.entity_id
_entity_poly.type
_entity_poly.pdbx_seq_one_letter_code
_entity_poly.pdbx_strand_id
1 'polypeptide(L)'
;MFSKLRSLIFKLDPEMAHSLAIKALKINSFPKKNVVKSNLIKTTIFGKVLNNPIGIAAGFDKNAEVYNPLFKLGFGFVEVGTVTPKSQYGNEKPRVFRLEEDKALINRLGFNNSGAEKIYSRIASNKPNGLLGINIGPNKNSENRLEDYIICVRKFYNIADYLTINISSPNTENLRDYHNHKQLNKLLESINNEKSNLNSKTPIAVKVSPDIDDENIEKISENLIKHNVELIIVSNTTDSNRQNLININKLEKGGLSGKPLEN
;
A
#
# COMPACT_ATOMS: atom_id res chain seq x y z
N MET A 1 11.66 -24.08 -5.57
CA MET A 1 12.72 -23.20 -6.07
C MET A 1 13.04 -22.07 -5.10
N PHE A 2 12.09 -21.31 -4.59
CA PHE A 2 12.31 -20.23 -3.60
C PHE A 2 13.00 -20.73 -2.32
N SER A 3 12.57 -21.86 -1.76
CA SER A 3 13.17 -22.44 -0.52
C SER A 3 14.68 -22.70 -0.64
N LYS A 4 15.16 -23.09 -1.82
CA LYS A 4 16.58 -23.32 -2.10
C LYS A 4 17.38 -22.03 -2.29
N LEU A 5 16.73 -20.95 -2.74
CA LEU A 5 17.35 -19.64 -2.97
C LEU A 5 17.21 -18.70 -1.77
N ARG A 6 16.34 -19.04 -0.81
CA ARG A 6 16.04 -18.19 0.34
C ARG A 6 17.30 -17.81 1.13
N SER A 7 18.15 -18.80 1.45
CA SER A 7 19.37 -18.57 2.22
C SER A 7 20.34 -17.61 1.51
N LEU A 8 20.39 -17.66 0.19
CA LEU A 8 21.22 -16.75 -0.61
C LEU A 8 20.62 -15.34 -0.68
N ILE A 9 19.31 -15.25 -0.93
CA ILE A 9 18.59 -13.96 -0.99
C ILE A 9 18.64 -13.26 0.36
N PHE A 10 18.58 -14.00 1.47
CA PHE A 10 18.59 -13.42 2.81
C PHE A 10 19.96 -12.88 3.25
N LYS A 11 21.05 -13.24 2.56
CA LYS A 11 22.36 -12.62 2.74
C LYS A 11 22.46 -11.21 2.11
N LEU A 12 21.56 -10.87 1.19
CA LEU A 12 21.51 -9.55 0.58
C LEU A 12 20.80 -8.57 1.51
N ASP A 13 21.18 -7.28 1.42
CA ASP A 13 20.39 -6.19 1.99
C ASP A 13 18.93 -6.29 1.55
N PRO A 14 17.93 -6.07 2.44
CA PRO A 14 16.52 -6.24 2.11
C PRO A 14 16.03 -5.37 0.95
N GLU A 15 16.46 -4.11 0.84
CA GLU A 15 16.08 -3.25 -0.27
C GLU A 15 16.78 -3.64 -1.58
N MET A 16 18.02 -4.13 -1.49
CA MET A 16 18.72 -4.69 -2.66
C MET A 16 17.99 -5.93 -3.19
N ALA A 17 17.60 -6.85 -2.31
CA ALA A 17 16.83 -8.04 -2.67
C ALA A 17 15.49 -7.66 -3.33
N HIS A 18 14.77 -6.67 -2.78
CA HIS A 18 13.54 -6.13 -3.37
C HIS A 18 13.80 -5.53 -4.76
N SER A 19 14.85 -4.72 -4.92
CA SER A 19 15.21 -4.11 -6.21
C SER A 19 15.53 -5.16 -7.27
N LEU A 20 16.21 -6.24 -6.89
CA LEU A 20 16.47 -7.38 -7.78
C LEU A 20 15.18 -8.10 -8.17
N ALA A 21 14.23 -8.28 -7.24
CA ALA A 21 12.92 -8.86 -7.55
C ALA A 21 12.14 -8.00 -8.55
N ILE A 22 12.11 -6.67 -8.38
CA ILE A 22 11.49 -5.75 -9.35
C ILE A 22 12.17 -5.86 -10.71
N LYS A 23 13.51 -5.87 -10.78
CA LYS A 23 14.23 -6.05 -12.05
C LYS A 23 13.90 -7.37 -12.73
N ALA A 24 13.88 -8.47 -11.98
CA ALA A 24 13.54 -9.79 -12.50
C ALA A 24 12.09 -9.82 -13.05
N LEU A 25 11.14 -9.20 -12.35
CA LEU A 25 9.75 -9.06 -12.82
C LEU A 25 9.66 -8.25 -14.12
N LYS A 26 10.44 -7.17 -14.27
CA LYS A 26 10.48 -6.37 -15.51
C LYS A 26 10.94 -7.17 -16.72
N ILE A 27 11.92 -8.05 -16.55
CA ILE A 27 12.42 -8.91 -17.64
C ILE A 27 11.37 -9.92 -18.10
N ASN A 28 10.30 -10.10 -17.28
CA ASN A 28 9.14 -10.96 -17.61
C ASN A 28 9.52 -12.43 -17.93
N SER A 29 10.64 -12.90 -17.38
CA SER A 29 11.22 -14.22 -17.62
C SER A 29 10.65 -15.33 -16.72
N PHE A 30 9.54 -15.07 -16.04
CA PHE A 30 8.92 -16.08 -15.21
C PHE A 30 8.07 -17.03 -16.06
N PRO A 31 8.21 -18.35 -15.88
CA PRO A 31 7.37 -19.31 -16.57
C PRO A 31 5.91 -19.03 -16.19
N LYS A 32 5.02 -19.04 -17.21
CA LYS A 32 3.57 -18.98 -16.96
C LYS A 32 3.19 -20.10 -16.02
N LYS A 33 2.83 -19.80 -14.79
CA LYS A 33 2.21 -20.79 -13.90
C LYS A 33 0.77 -20.98 -14.36
N ASN A 34 0.33 -22.23 -14.36
CA ASN A 34 -1.10 -22.52 -14.47
C ASN A 34 -1.80 -21.93 -13.24
N VAL A 35 -2.47 -20.81 -13.42
CA VAL A 35 -3.32 -20.24 -12.37
C VAL A 35 -4.47 -21.20 -12.15
N VAL A 36 -4.67 -21.60 -10.89
CA VAL A 36 -5.81 -22.44 -10.52
C VAL A 36 -7.10 -21.68 -10.87
N LYS A 37 -7.84 -22.20 -11.83
CA LYS A 37 -9.14 -21.68 -12.22
C LYS A 37 -10.20 -22.47 -11.48
N SER A 38 -10.78 -21.89 -10.45
CA SER A 38 -11.92 -22.46 -9.72
C SER A 38 -12.97 -21.38 -9.46
N ASN A 39 -14.23 -21.72 -9.64
CA ASN A 39 -15.32 -20.82 -9.29
C ASN A 39 -15.43 -20.58 -7.78
N LEU A 40 -14.90 -21.52 -6.97
CA LEU A 40 -14.91 -21.44 -5.50
C LEU A 40 -14.04 -20.33 -4.93
N ILE A 41 -13.01 -19.88 -5.66
CA ILE A 41 -12.10 -18.83 -5.22
C ILE A 41 -12.30 -17.51 -5.94
N LYS A 42 -13.28 -17.43 -6.84
CA LYS A 42 -13.64 -16.17 -7.48
C LYS A 42 -14.27 -15.22 -6.47
N THR A 43 -13.97 -13.97 -6.59
CA THR A 43 -14.57 -12.90 -5.79
C THR A 43 -14.88 -11.70 -6.69
N THR A 44 -15.72 -10.79 -6.21
CA THR A 44 -16.07 -9.57 -6.94
C THR A 44 -15.71 -8.36 -6.09
N ILE A 45 -14.94 -7.43 -6.66
CA ILE A 45 -14.58 -6.15 -6.02
C ILE A 45 -14.91 -5.05 -7.03
N PHE A 46 -15.68 -4.05 -6.62
CA PHE A 46 -16.12 -2.92 -7.46
C PHE A 46 -16.73 -3.34 -8.80
N GLY A 47 -17.55 -4.38 -8.78
CA GLY A 47 -18.20 -4.93 -9.99
C GLY A 47 -17.28 -5.73 -10.92
N LYS A 48 -16.00 -5.84 -10.62
CA LYS A 48 -15.04 -6.66 -11.39
C LYS A 48 -14.87 -8.04 -10.76
N VAL A 49 -15.02 -9.08 -11.57
CA VAL A 49 -14.79 -10.46 -11.15
C VAL A 49 -13.29 -10.76 -11.14
N LEU A 50 -12.78 -11.15 -10.01
CA LEU A 50 -11.40 -11.58 -9.80
C LEU A 50 -11.30 -13.10 -9.80
N ASN A 51 -10.22 -13.66 -10.36
CA ASN A 51 -9.98 -15.11 -10.39
C ASN A 51 -9.69 -15.69 -9.00
N ASN A 52 -9.25 -14.87 -8.05
CA ASN A 52 -9.01 -15.23 -6.66
C ASN A 52 -8.91 -13.95 -5.80
N PRO A 53 -9.05 -14.05 -4.47
CA PRO A 53 -9.02 -12.92 -3.55
C PRO A 53 -7.61 -12.48 -3.13
N ILE A 54 -6.56 -13.09 -3.68
CA ILE A 54 -5.18 -12.80 -3.26
C ILE A 54 -4.62 -11.68 -4.12
N GLY A 55 -4.16 -10.61 -3.48
CA GLY A 55 -3.56 -9.46 -4.15
C GLY A 55 -2.19 -9.08 -3.59
N ILE A 56 -1.56 -8.12 -4.24
CA ILE A 56 -0.34 -7.48 -3.77
C ILE A 56 -0.70 -6.13 -3.14
N ALA A 57 -0.33 -5.95 -1.89
CA ALA A 57 -0.51 -4.70 -1.16
C ALA A 57 0.49 -3.63 -1.61
N ALA A 58 0.13 -2.35 -1.39
CA ALA A 58 1.04 -1.22 -1.56
C ALA A 58 2.34 -1.42 -0.79
N GLY A 59 3.43 -0.92 -1.36
CA GLY A 59 4.78 -1.06 -0.78
C GLY A 59 5.67 -2.03 -1.55
N PHE A 60 5.12 -2.99 -2.29
CA PHE A 60 5.90 -3.86 -3.16
C PHE A 60 6.23 -3.14 -4.49
N ASP A 61 5.23 -2.76 -5.27
CA ASP A 61 5.40 -1.97 -6.50
C ASP A 61 5.14 -0.49 -6.24
N LYS A 62 6.11 0.19 -5.63
CA LYS A 62 5.96 1.59 -5.22
C LYS A 62 5.79 2.57 -6.39
N ASN A 63 6.30 2.19 -7.55
CA ASN A 63 6.42 3.07 -8.71
C ASN A 63 5.59 2.61 -9.92
N ALA A 64 4.69 1.65 -9.76
CA ALA A 64 3.92 1.04 -10.84
C ALA A 64 4.82 0.51 -11.98
N GLU A 65 5.82 -0.26 -11.62
CA GLU A 65 6.82 -0.78 -12.56
C GLU A 65 6.54 -2.22 -13.00
N VAL A 66 5.79 -2.99 -12.18
CA VAL A 66 5.64 -4.44 -12.35
C VAL A 66 4.23 -4.98 -12.10
N TYR A 67 3.19 -4.14 -12.03
CA TYR A 67 1.81 -4.59 -11.81
C TYR A 67 1.33 -5.60 -12.88
N ASN A 68 1.65 -5.40 -14.17
CA ASN A 68 1.29 -6.34 -15.22
C ASN A 68 2.02 -7.70 -15.10
N PRO A 69 3.34 -7.77 -14.86
CA PRO A 69 4.00 -9.00 -14.43
C PRO A 69 3.36 -9.68 -13.22
N LEU A 70 2.91 -8.93 -12.21
CA LEU A 70 2.23 -9.50 -11.03
C LEU A 70 0.89 -10.13 -11.39
N PHE A 71 0.08 -9.50 -12.25
CA PHE A 71 -1.14 -10.12 -12.79
C PHE A 71 -0.84 -11.44 -13.53
N LYS A 72 0.27 -11.48 -14.31
CA LYS A 72 0.70 -12.71 -15.01
C LYS A 72 1.12 -13.83 -14.05
N LEU A 73 1.60 -13.49 -12.85
CA LEU A 73 1.90 -14.47 -11.80
C LEU A 73 0.63 -15.01 -11.13
N GLY A 74 -0.55 -14.41 -11.40
CA GLY A 74 -1.84 -14.91 -10.95
C GLY A 74 -2.45 -14.16 -9.78
N PHE A 75 -1.92 -13.01 -9.38
CA PHE A 75 -2.58 -12.17 -8.37
C PHE A 75 -3.89 -11.63 -8.92
N GLY A 76 -4.95 -11.68 -8.11
CA GLY A 76 -6.30 -11.22 -8.48
C GLY A 76 -6.37 -9.71 -8.60
N PHE A 77 -5.63 -8.97 -7.77
CA PHE A 77 -5.50 -7.51 -7.82
C PHE A 77 -4.10 -7.06 -7.39
N VAL A 78 -3.74 -5.84 -7.73
CA VAL A 78 -2.45 -5.23 -7.34
C VAL A 78 -2.71 -3.81 -6.87
N GLU A 79 -2.14 -3.44 -5.74
CA GLU A 79 -2.10 -2.06 -5.26
C GLU A 79 -0.67 -1.52 -5.36
N VAL A 80 -0.50 -0.43 -6.10
CA VAL A 80 0.79 0.26 -6.28
C VAL A 80 0.91 1.45 -5.34
N GLY A 81 2.12 1.91 -5.09
CA GLY A 81 2.39 3.07 -4.21
C GLY A 81 2.99 2.65 -2.86
N THR A 82 2.97 3.50 -1.83
CA THR A 82 2.27 4.78 -1.73
C THR A 82 2.90 5.81 -2.65
N VAL A 83 2.05 6.51 -3.39
CA VAL A 83 2.43 7.59 -4.30
C VAL A 83 2.21 8.94 -3.60
N THR A 84 3.16 9.83 -3.75
CA THR A 84 3.06 11.23 -3.26
C THR A 84 3.08 12.21 -4.43
N PRO A 85 2.57 13.44 -4.29
CA PRO A 85 2.58 14.42 -5.38
C PRO A 85 3.97 14.60 -6.01
N LYS A 86 4.97 14.86 -5.17
CA LYS A 86 6.37 15.00 -5.59
C LYS A 86 7.13 13.72 -5.32
N SER A 87 8.16 13.43 -6.12
CA SER A 87 9.09 12.35 -5.81
C SER A 87 9.79 12.59 -4.48
N GLN A 88 10.06 11.51 -3.74
CA GLN A 88 10.83 11.60 -2.50
C GLN A 88 11.66 10.35 -2.24
N TYR A 89 12.79 10.54 -1.58
CA TYR A 89 13.72 9.48 -1.22
C TYR A 89 13.18 8.58 -0.09
N GLY A 90 12.34 9.16 0.76
CA GLY A 90 11.88 8.55 2.01
C GLY A 90 12.89 8.78 3.15
N ASN A 91 12.93 7.86 4.10
CA ASN A 91 13.84 7.95 5.24
C ASN A 91 15.24 7.42 4.90
N GLU A 92 16.24 7.76 5.72
CA GLU A 92 17.61 7.31 5.56
C GLU A 92 17.74 5.78 5.69
N LYS A 93 18.72 5.23 4.99
CA LYS A 93 19.09 3.81 5.06
C LYS A 93 20.10 3.55 6.21
N PRO A 94 20.09 2.35 6.81
CA PRO A 94 19.21 1.22 6.57
C PRO A 94 17.79 1.48 7.12
N ARG A 95 16.78 1.01 6.43
CA ARG A 95 15.38 1.29 6.76
C ARG A 95 14.45 0.08 6.57
N VAL A 96 15.01 -1.09 6.32
CA VAL A 96 14.28 -2.37 6.29
C VAL A 96 15.10 -3.42 7.00
N PHE A 97 14.52 -4.09 7.98
CA PHE A 97 15.18 -5.04 8.87
C PHE A 97 14.39 -6.34 8.90
N ARG A 98 15.07 -7.47 8.63
CA ARG A 98 14.48 -8.79 8.79
C ARG A 98 14.66 -9.25 10.24
N LEU A 99 13.61 -9.84 10.78
CA LEU A 99 13.59 -10.51 12.08
C LEU A 99 13.26 -11.98 11.81
N GLU A 100 14.28 -12.75 11.40
CA GLU A 100 14.05 -14.11 10.87
C GLU A 100 13.50 -15.04 11.93
N GLU A 101 13.99 -14.96 13.15
CA GLU A 101 13.54 -15.77 14.29
C GLU A 101 12.08 -15.50 14.62
N ASP A 102 11.67 -14.25 14.48
CA ASP A 102 10.31 -13.78 14.76
C ASP A 102 9.38 -13.92 13.55
N LYS A 103 9.89 -14.38 12.40
CA LYS A 103 9.17 -14.39 11.12
C LYS A 103 8.53 -13.04 10.80
N ALA A 104 9.28 -11.97 11.02
CA ALA A 104 8.82 -10.60 11.00
C ALA A 104 9.77 -9.70 10.19
N LEU A 105 9.31 -8.46 9.96
CA LEU A 105 10.07 -7.42 9.29
C LEU A 105 9.73 -6.07 9.90
N ILE A 106 10.75 -5.24 10.16
CA ILE A 106 10.56 -3.83 10.53
C ILE A 106 10.96 -2.97 9.34
N ASN A 107 10.13 -1.96 9.02
CA ASN A 107 10.46 -0.99 8.01
C ASN A 107 10.18 0.45 8.46
N ARG A 108 11.00 1.39 7.97
CA ARG A 108 10.82 2.83 8.08
C ARG A 108 11.04 3.53 6.74
N LEU A 109 10.40 3.01 5.69
CA LEU A 109 10.64 3.43 4.30
C LEU A 109 10.29 4.90 4.04
N GLY A 110 9.17 5.43 4.60
CA GLY A 110 8.80 6.84 4.48
C GLY A 110 8.33 7.22 3.08
N PHE A 111 7.51 6.39 2.44
CA PHE A 111 6.90 6.62 1.13
C PHE A 111 7.88 6.99 0.01
N ASN A 112 9.00 6.28 -0.06
CA ASN A 112 9.94 6.48 -1.17
C ASN A 112 9.30 6.10 -2.52
N ASN A 113 9.18 7.09 -3.41
CA ASN A 113 8.55 6.91 -4.73
C ASN A 113 9.00 7.98 -5.74
N SER A 114 8.66 7.76 -7.01
CA SER A 114 9.06 8.63 -8.13
C SER A 114 8.16 9.83 -8.38
N GLY A 115 7.11 10.04 -7.56
CA GLY A 115 6.13 11.10 -7.69
C GLY A 115 4.97 10.78 -8.64
N ALA A 116 3.85 11.47 -8.44
CA ALA A 116 2.59 11.22 -9.12
C ALA A 116 2.71 11.31 -10.64
N GLU A 117 3.41 12.31 -11.17
CA GLU A 117 3.53 12.54 -12.62
C GLU A 117 4.17 11.34 -13.33
N LYS A 118 5.32 10.89 -12.83
CA LYS A 118 6.06 9.78 -13.45
C LYS A 118 5.30 8.45 -13.35
N ILE A 119 4.61 8.22 -12.22
CA ILE A 119 3.81 7.02 -12.01
C ILE A 119 2.57 7.04 -12.88
N TYR A 120 1.87 8.19 -12.99
CA TYR A 120 0.75 8.37 -13.91
C TYR A 120 1.15 8.04 -15.35
N SER A 121 2.22 8.68 -15.86
CA SER A 121 2.70 8.47 -17.23
C SER A 121 3.01 6.99 -17.51
N ARG A 122 3.54 6.26 -16.52
CA ARG A 122 3.85 4.84 -16.63
C ARG A 122 2.59 3.98 -16.73
N ILE A 123 1.57 4.26 -15.92
CA ILE A 123 0.30 3.53 -15.97
C ILE A 123 -0.46 3.86 -17.25
N ALA A 124 -0.51 5.12 -17.65
CA ALA A 124 -1.16 5.57 -18.88
C ALA A 124 -0.55 4.94 -20.14
N SER A 125 0.78 4.76 -20.16
CA SER A 125 1.48 4.13 -21.30
C SER A 125 1.42 2.60 -21.31
N ASN A 126 1.03 1.95 -20.20
CA ASN A 126 0.98 0.50 -20.08
C ASN A 126 -0.27 0.06 -19.31
N LYS A 127 -1.40 0.00 -20.01
CA LYS A 127 -2.72 -0.27 -19.41
C LYS A 127 -2.71 -1.52 -18.51
N PRO A 128 -3.31 -1.45 -17.30
CA PRO A 128 -3.41 -2.60 -16.40
C PRO A 128 -4.23 -3.75 -17.00
N ASN A 129 -3.73 -4.98 -16.82
CA ASN A 129 -4.40 -6.21 -17.26
C ASN A 129 -5.35 -6.80 -16.20
N GLY A 130 -5.56 -6.10 -15.09
CA GLY A 130 -6.40 -6.53 -13.97
C GLY A 130 -6.79 -5.35 -13.08
N LEU A 131 -7.37 -5.63 -11.93
CA LEU A 131 -7.82 -4.61 -10.97
C LEU A 131 -6.60 -3.95 -10.32
N LEU A 132 -6.41 -2.66 -10.62
CA LEU A 132 -5.30 -1.85 -10.11
C LEU A 132 -5.80 -0.80 -9.11
N GLY A 133 -5.34 -0.94 -7.86
CA GLY A 133 -5.45 0.10 -6.85
C GLY A 133 -4.23 1.02 -6.85
N ILE A 134 -4.46 2.29 -6.54
CA ILE A 134 -3.36 3.25 -6.34
C ILE A 134 -3.45 3.81 -4.91
N ASN A 135 -2.45 3.47 -4.11
CA ASN A 135 -2.29 3.96 -2.75
C ASN A 135 -1.64 5.34 -2.78
N ILE A 136 -2.25 6.32 -2.16
CA ILE A 136 -1.81 7.72 -2.15
C ILE A 136 -1.58 8.23 -0.73
N GLY A 137 -0.64 9.15 -0.60
CA GLY A 137 -0.30 9.77 0.67
C GLY A 137 0.43 11.10 0.47
N PRO A 138 0.61 11.88 1.55
CA PRO A 138 1.28 13.18 1.47
C PRO A 138 2.80 13.01 1.38
N ASN A 139 3.46 14.03 0.84
CA ASN A 139 4.90 14.16 0.93
C ASN A 139 5.35 14.33 2.40
N LYS A 140 6.57 13.88 2.72
CA LYS A 140 7.13 13.98 4.08
C LYS A 140 7.20 15.44 4.57
N ASN A 141 7.65 16.32 3.69
CA ASN A 141 7.82 17.75 3.98
C ASN A 141 6.65 18.57 3.41
N SER A 142 5.42 18.04 3.45
CA SER A 142 4.24 18.74 2.98
C SER A 142 3.80 19.83 3.97
N GLU A 143 3.59 21.03 3.50
CA GLU A 143 2.98 22.12 4.26
C GLU A 143 1.45 21.97 4.36
N ASN A 144 0.84 21.32 3.36
CA ASN A 144 -0.60 21.04 3.32
C ASN A 144 -0.86 19.61 2.87
N ARG A 145 -0.89 18.68 3.82
CA ARG A 145 -1.10 17.25 3.55
C ARG A 145 -2.46 16.94 2.92
N LEU A 146 -3.48 17.71 3.26
CA LEU A 146 -4.80 17.55 2.66
C LEU A 146 -4.73 17.81 1.16
N GLU A 147 -4.08 18.91 0.75
CA GLU A 147 -3.91 19.23 -0.67
C GLU A 147 -3.09 18.15 -1.40
N ASP A 148 -2.10 17.56 -0.77
CA ASP A 148 -1.34 16.45 -1.34
C ASP A 148 -2.23 15.26 -1.73
N TYR A 149 -3.22 14.90 -0.88
CA TYR A 149 -4.20 13.89 -1.23
C TYR A 149 -5.06 14.32 -2.41
N ILE A 150 -5.54 15.57 -2.42
CA ILE A 150 -6.38 16.11 -3.50
C ILE A 150 -5.63 16.11 -4.84
N ILE A 151 -4.37 16.52 -4.85
CA ILE A 151 -3.50 16.47 -6.04
C ILE A 151 -3.42 15.03 -6.58
N CYS A 152 -3.23 14.05 -5.71
CA CYS A 152 -3.16 12.65 -6.11
C CYS A 152 -4.53 12.12 -6.58
N VAL A 153 -5.64 12.46 -5.92
CA VAL A 153 -7.00 12.11 -6.37
C VAL A 153 -7.23 12.65 -7.77
N ARG A 154 -6.98 13.94 -7.99
CA ARG A 154 -7.10 14.63 -9.28
C ARG A 154 -6.25 13.99 -10.37
N LYS A 155 -5.08 13.49 -10.00
CA LYS A 155 -4.16 12.85 -10.95
C LYS A 155 -4.59 11.45 -11.37
N PHE A 156 -5.14 10.65 -10.45
CA PHE A 156 -5.31 9.21 -10.67
C PHE A 156 -6.76 8.74 -10.85
N TYR A 157 -7.77 9.60 -10.63
CA TYR A 157 -9.19 9.22 -10.63
C TYR A 157 -9.66 8.50 -11.90
N ASN A 158 -9.06 8.77 -13.05
CA ASN A 158 -9.48 8.23 -14.34
C ASN A 158 -8.70 7.00 -14.81
N ILE A 159 -7.65 6.59 -14.06
CA ILE A 159 -6.80 5.45 -14.44
C ILE A 159 -6.72 4.36 -13.36
N ALA A 160 -7.14 4.67 -12.14
CA ALA A 160 -7.22 3.72 -11.04
C ALA A 160 -8.58 3.02 -11.02
N ASP A 161 -8.61 1.74 -10.66
CA ASP A 161 -9.86 1.03 -10.36
C ASP A 161 -10.39 1.38 -8.96
N TYR A 162 -9.51 1.79 -8.05
CA TYR A 162 -9.81 2.39 -6.76
C TYR A 162 -8.60 3.19 -6.25
N LEU A 163 -8.85 4.15 -5.38
CA LEU A 163 -7.81 4.93 -4.71
C LEU A 163 -7.79 4.59 -3.22
N THR A 164 -6.61 4.28 -2.69
CA THR A 164 -6.43 4.05 -1.26
C THR A 164 -5.84 5.29 -0.59
N ILE A 165 -6.60 5.87 0.32
CA ILE A 165 -6.18 6.98 1.18
C ILE A 165 -5.39 6.38 2.34
N ASN A 166 -4.08 6.54 2.33
CA ASN A 166 -3.19 5.96 3.34
C ASN A 166 -2.99 6.93 4.51
N ILE A 167 -3.71 6.71 5.60
CA ILE A 167 -3.61 7.50 6.83
C ILE A 167 -2.89 6.75 7.97
N SER A 168 -2.26 5.62 7.66
CA SER A 168 -1.88 4.63 8.66
C SER A 168 -0.37 4.43 8.86
N SER A 169 0.49 5.08 8.05
CA SER A 169 1.93 4.86 8.14
C SER A 169 2.51 5.39 9.44
N PRO A 170 3.23 4.57 10.23
CA PRO A 170 3.95 5.03 11.40
C PRO A 170 5.26 5.78 11.04
N ASN A 171 5.65 5.74 9.77
CA ASN A 171 6.94 6.23 9.29
C ASN A 171 6.86 7.64 8.68
N THR A 172 5.71 8.27 8.74
CA THR A 172 5.45 9.66 8.36
C THR A 172 4.89 10.38 9.57
N GLU A 173 5.62 11.36 10.07
CA GLU A 173 5.27 12.11 11.27
C GLU A 173 3.84 12.64 11.20
N ASN A 174 3.08 12.52 12.30
CA ASN A 174 1.70 12.99 12.45
C ASN A 174 0.71 12.55 11.34
N LEU A 175 1.02 11.51 10.56
CA LEU A 175 0.09 11.00 9.56
C LEU A 175 -1.11 10.32 10.21
N ARG A 176 -0.88 9.65 11.32
CA ARG A 176 -1.92 8.97 12.10
C ARG A 176 -2.87 9.94 12.83
N ASP A 177 -2.59 11.26 12.83
CA ASP A 177 -3.53 12.27 13.31
C ASP A 177 -4.84 12.26 12.52
N TYR A 178 -4.83 11.74 11.29
CA TYR A 178 -6.04 11.47 10.50
C TYR A 178 -6.91 10.34 11.06
N HIS A 179 -6.49 9.61 12.09
CA HIS A 179 -7.39 8.75 12.88
C HIS A 179 -8.32 9.58 13.80
N ASN A 180 -7.98 10.86 14.06
CA ASN A 180 -8.87 11.78 14.75
C ASN A 180 -10.13 12.04 13.91
N HIS A 181 -11.30 11.94 14.54
CA HIS A 181 -12.62 12.08 13.89
C HIS A 181 -12.73 13.34 13.04
N LYS A 182 -12.34 14.52 13.58
CA LYS A 182 -12.46 15.80 12.87
C LYS A 182 -11.53 15.89 11.67
N GLN A 183 -10.30 15.41 11.78
CA GLN A 183 -9.32 15.45 10.70
C GLN A 183 -9.71 14.48 9.58
N LEU A 184 -10.17 13.27 9.93
CA LEU A 184 -10.65 12.29 8.96
C LEU A 184 -11.91 12.79 8.23
N ASN A 185 -12.88 13.36 8.97
CA ASN A 185 -14.06 13.95 8.37
C ASN A 185 -13.71 15.03 7.34
N LYS A 186 -12.81 15.98 7.70
CA LYS A 186 -12.38 17.04 6.79
C LYS A 186 -11.68 16.48 5.54
N LEU A 187 -10.84 15.46 5.69
CA LEU A 187 -10.13 14.82 4.58
C LEU A 187 -11.13 14.17 3.62
N LEU A 188 -12.04 13.35 4.14
CA LEU A 188 -13.03 12.62 3.33
C LEU A 188 -14.03 13.57 2.65
N GLU A 189 -14.46 14.62 3.34
CA GLU A 189 -15.29 15.68 2.75
C GLU A 189 -14.59 16.35 1.56
N SER A 190 -13.32 16.71 1.73
CA SER A 190 -12.54 17.33 0.66
C SER A 190 -12.35 16.39 -0.54
N ILE A 191 -12.12 15.10 -0.28
CA ILE A 191 -12.01 14.08 -1.34
C ILE A 191 -13.34 13.93 -2.08
N ASN A 192 -14.46 13.88 -1.37
CA ASN A 192 -15.79 13.76 -1.99
C ASN A 192 -16.14 14.99 -2.83
N ASN A 193 -15.80 16.18 -2.35
CA ASN A 193 -15.98 17.41 -3.12
C ASN A 193 -15.14 17.39 -4.41
N GLU A 194 -13.87 16.94 -4.33
CA GLU A 194 -13.03 16.82 -5.52
C GLU A 194 -13.56 15.74 -6.48
N LYS A 195 -14.00 14.58 -5.98
CA LYS A 195 -14.64 13.54 -6.81
C LYS A 195 -15.87 14.10 -7.54
N SER A 196 -16.68 14.90 -6.85
CA SER A 196 -17.86 15.55 -7.45
C SER A 196 -17.47 16.53 -8.55
N ASN A 197 -16.47 17.38 -8.32
CA ASN A 197 -15.94 18.32 -9.31
C ASN A 197 -15.42 17.60 -10.58
N LEU A 198 -14.83 16.42 -10.39
CA LEU A 198 -14.28 15.59 -11.47
C LEU A 198 -15.34 14.67 -12.13
N ASN A 199 -16.58 14.65 -11.64
CA ASN A 199 -17.59 13.65 -11.98
C ASN A 199 -17.07 12.19 -11.83
N SER A 200 -16.18 11.97 -10.84
CA SER A 200 -15.51 10.69 -10.66
C SER A 200 -16.38 9.69 -9.88
N LYS A 201 -16.45 8.47 -10.41
CA LYS A 201 -17.05 7.31 -9.73
C LYS A 201 -16.00 6.35 -9.16
N THR A 202 -14.73 6.73 -9.19
CA THR A 202 -13.64 5.88 -8.69
C THR A 202 -13.81 5.62 -7.20
N PRO A 203 -13.90 4.34 -6.78
CA PRO A 203 -14.07 3.97 -5.40
C PRO A 203 -12.91 4.44 -4.52
N ILE A 204 -13.22 4.78 -3.27
CA ILE A 204 -12.23 5.15 -2.25
C ILE A 204 -12.09 4.02 -1.24
N ALA A 205 -10.84 3.63 -0.99
CA ALA A 205 -10.44 2.82 0.14
C ALA A 205 -9.74 3.67 1.19
N VAL A 206 -9.92 3.38 2.46
CA VAL A 206 -9.13 3.98 3.54
C VAL A 206 -8.30 2.89 4.22
N LYS A 207 -6.97 3.09 4.29
CA LYS A 207 -6.07 2.16 4.96
C LYS A 207 -5.71 2.67 6.36
N VAL A 208 -6.07 1.86 7.37
CA VAL A 208 -5.95 2.21 8.78
C VAL A 208 -4.77 1.52 9.46
N SER A 209 -4.38 2.04 10.63
CA SER A 209 -3.37 1.43 11.50
C SER A 209 -3.98 0.24 12.28
N PRO A 210 -3.19 -0.77 12.63
CA PRO A 210 -3.62 -1.79 13.59
C PRO A 210 -3.61 -1.28 15.05
N ASP A 211 -2.97 -0.14 15.31
CA ASP A 211 -2.77 0.42 16.66
C ASP A 211 -3.86 1.43 17.04
N ILE A 212 -5.07 1.27 16.51
CA ILE A 212 -6.24 2.11 16.84
C ILE A 212 -6.93 1.50 18.06
N ASP A 213 -7.27 2.32 19.04
CA ASP A 213 -8.11 1.91 20.18
C ASP A 213 -9.59 1.78 19.79
N ASP A 214 -10.36 1.06 20.63
CA ASP A 214 -11.76 0.74 20.35
C ASP A 214 -12.63 1.98 20.16
N GLU A 215 -12.41 3.03 20.96
CA GLU A 215 -13.17 4.29 20.86
C GLU A 215 -12.96 4.98 19.51
N ASN A 216 -11.73 4.99 19.04
CA ASN A 216 -11.40 5.57 17.72
C ASN A 216 -11.85 4.69 16.56
N ILE A 217 -11.93 3.36 16.71
CA ILE A 217 -12.49 2.45 15.70
C ILE A 217 -13.93 2.82 15.38
N GLU A 218 -14.77 3.04 16.41
CA GLU A 218 -16.16 3.44 16.22
C GLU A 218 -16.28 4.76 15.46
N LYS A 219 -15.54 5.79 15.90
CA LYS A 219 -15.54 7.13 15.29
C LYS A 219 -15.02 7.11 13.83
N ILE A 220 -14.01 6.28 13.54
CA ILE A 220 -13.52 6.08 12.18
C ILE A 220 -14.61 5.43 11.34
N SER A 221 -15.24 4.37 11.83
CA SER A 221 -16.30 3.65 11.12
C SER A 221 -17.47 4.56 10.78
N GLU A 222 -17.92 5.40 11.73
CA GLU A 222 -18.95 6.41 11.48
C GLU A 222 -18.58 7.38 10.36
N ASN A 223 -17.32 7.88 10.35
CA ASN A 223 -16.84 8.74 9.28
C ASN A 223 -16.81 8.03 7.93
N LEU A 224 -16.33 6.79 7.87
CA LEU A 224 -16.27 6.02 6.63
C LEU A 224 -17.67 5.79 6.04
N ILE A 225 -18.64 5.44 6.89
CA ILE A 225 -20.04 5.27 6.48
C ILE A 225 -20.64 6.60 6.02
N LYS A 226 -20.48 7.67 6.80
CA LYS A 226 -20.99 9.01 6.48
C LYS A 226 -20.51 9.51 5.11
N HIS A 227 -19.27 9.21 4.77
CA HIS A 227 -18.64 9.66 3.51
C HIS A 227 -18.72 8.64 2.39
N ASN A 228 -19.49 7.55 2.56
CA ASN A 228 -19.66 6.48 1.57
C ASN A 228 -18.30 5.91 1.08
N VAL A 229 -17.39 5.64 2.02
CA VAL A 229 -16.14 4.96 1.69
C VAL A 229 -16.43 3.50 1.36
N GLU A 230 -15.99 3.06 0.19
CA GLU A 230 -16.40 1.76 -0.36
C GLU A 230 -15.56 0.59 0.16
N LEU A 231 -14.35 0.86 0.70
CA LEU A 231 -13.44 -0.18 1.20
C LEU A 231 -12.62 0.31 2.39
N ILE A 232 -12.43 -0.55 3.37
CA ILE A 232 -11.43 -0.36 4.43
C ILE A 232 -10.33 -1.40 4.28
N ILE A 233 -9.07 -0.98 4.43
CA ILE A 233 -7.91 -1.89 4.41
C ILE A 233 -7.36 -2.02 5.84
N VAL A 234 -7.55 -3.20 6.40
CA VAL A 234 -7.06 -3.59 7.72
C VAL A 234 -5.94 -4.59 7.53
N SER A 235 -4.69 -4.23 7.77
CA SER A 235 -4.21 -2.96 8.25
C SER A 235 -2.83 -2.62 7.68
N ASN A 236 -2.22 -1.53 8.15
CA ASN A 236 -0.80 -1.25 7.97
C ASN A 236 0.04 -2.05 8.99
N THR A 237 1.28 -1.67 9.18
CA THR A 237 2.23 -2.21 10.16
C THR A 237 2.01 -1.56 11.54
N THR A 238 2.34 -2.28 12.62
CA THR A 238 2.29 -1.77 14.00
C THR A 238 3.62 -1.18 14.46
N ASP A 239 3.59 -0.22 15.37
CA ASP A 239 4.75 0.20 16.17
C ASP A 239 4.74 -0.38 17.60
N SER A 240 3.73 -1.19 17.90
CA SER A 240 3.54 -1.94 19.15
C SER A 240 4.03 -3.41 19.06
N ASN A 241 3.64 -4.26 20.02
CA ASN A 241 3.81 -5.74 20.03
C ASN A 241 5.27 -6.23 19.89
N ARG A 242 6.22 -5.54 20.53
CA ARG A 242 7.65 -5.86 20.44
C ARG A 242 8.22 -6.65 21.61
N GLN A 243 7.43 -6.84 22.68
CA GLN A 243 7.90 -7.40 23.97
C GLN A 243 8.43 -8.84 23.79
N ASN A 244 7.78 -9.63 22.92
CA ASN A 244 8.10 -11.03 22.70
C ASN A 244 9.06 -11.28 21.55
N LEU A 245 9.57 -10.22 20.91
CA LEU A 245 10.54 -10.37 19.83
C LEU A 245 11.91 -10.74 20.39
N ILE A 246 12.58 -11.67 19.71
CA ILE A 246 13.89 -12.21 20.11
C ILE A 246 15.05 -11.71 19.24
N ASN A 247 14.78 -11.35 17.98
CA ASN A 247 15.81 -10.88 17.05
C ASN A 247 16.46 -9.57 17.53
N ILE A 248 17.75 -9.41 17.25
CA ILE A 248 18.56 -8.23 17.64
C ILE A 248 17.97 -6.91 17.08
N ASN A 249 17.33 -6.96 15.90
CA ASN A 249 16.74 -5.80 15.27
C ASN A 249 15.39 -5.37 15.89
N LYS A 250 14.91 -6.01 16.96
CA LYS A 250 13.64 -5.67 17.62
C LYS A 250 13.57 -4.22 18.13
N LEU A 251 14.72 -3.61 18.40
CA LEU A 251 14.82 -2.23 18.90
C LEU A 251 14.81 -1.18 17.78
N GLU A 252 14.86 -1.60 16.52
CA GLU A 252 14.80 -0.68 15.39
C GLU A 252 13.46 0.04 15.32
N LYS A 253 13.51 1.37 15.08
CA LYS A 253 12.29 2.17 14.86
C LYS A 253 11.67 1.83 13.51
N GLY A 254 10.33 1.87 13.44
CA GLY A 254 9.57 1.62 12.21
C GLY A 254 8.38 0.69 12.41
N GLY A 255 7.63 0.44 11.37
CA GLY A 255 6.47 -0.44 11.40
C GLY A 255 6.86 -1.92 11.36
N LEU A 256 6.38 -2.70 12.33
CA LEU A 256 6.52 -4.15 12.43
C LEU A 256 5.42 -4.85 11.63
N SER A 257 5.78 -5.87 10.88
CA SER A 257 4.87 -6.74 10.13
C SER A 257 5.27 -8.22 10.25
N GLY A 258 4.39 -9.11 9.82
CA GLY A 258 4.59 -10.55 9.85
C GLY A 258 3.89 -11.23 11.03
N LYS A 259 4.43 -12.36 11.48
CA LYS A 259 3.78 -13.20 12.51
C LYS A 259 3.30 -12.46 13.77
N PRO A 260 4.00 -11.45 14.30
CA PRO A 260 3.51 -10.71 15.46
C PRO A 260 2.17 -9.97 15.28
N LEU A 261 1.67 -9.86 14.03
CA LEU A 261 0.36 -9.26 13.70
C LEU A 261 -0.73 -10.30 13.43
N GLU A 262 -0.47 -11.58 13.60
CA GLU A 262 -1.48 -12.65 13.37
C GLU A 262 -2.54 -12.73 14.48
N ASN A 263 -2.32 -12.13 15.65
CA ASN A 263 -3.19 -12.20 16.83
C ASN A 263 -3.84 -10.86 17.10
#